data_b27806f27b5c590a480fe10068f5a434
#
_entry.id   b27806f27b5c590a480fe10068f5a434
#
_cell.length_a   1.000
_cell.length_b   1.000
_cell.length_c   1.000
_cell.angle_alpha   90.00
_cell.angle_beta   90.00
_cell.angle_gamma   90.00
#
_symmetry.space_group_name_H-M   'P 1'
#
loop_
_entity.id
_entity.type
_entity.pdbx_description
1 polymer ?
#
loop_
_entity_poly.entity_id
_entity_poly.type
_entity_poly.pdbx_seq_one_letter_code
_entity_poly.pdbx_strand_id
1 'polypeptide(L)'
;MPTNSFVLQSEIERLTGFGVEKLRKWRQRFGFPSAEHGVDGRAIYSRESVDRLLVIKRLIEAGFRPGQVVANTADENLKIFADLNLSKSDVERSESTNDFISLLKQSDSEAFKALLRKRRAKQTMLDFVQQTIAPLMVGIGDAWLSGEIDVYHEHLCSSMI
;
A
#
# COMPACT_ATOMS: atom_id res chain seq x y z
N MET A 1 17.31 1.18 -15.84
CA MET A 1 16.84 2.59 -15.95
C MET A 1 15.58 2.69 -15.12
N PRO A 2 15.54 3.45 -14.01
CA PRO A 2 14.29 3.68 -13.30
C PRO A 2 13.39 4.50 -14.24
N THR A 3 12.25 3.94 -14.60
CA THR A 3 11.19 4.64 -15.32
C THR A 3 10.65 5.71 -14.36
N ASN A 4 11.09 6.94 -14.54
CA ASN A 4 10.61 8.08 -13.76
C ASN A 4 9.17 8.37 -14.20
N SER A 5 8.22 7.55 -13.75
CA SER A 5 6.82 7.71 -14.06
C SER A 5 6.23 8.74 -13.12
N PHE A 6 5.82 9.87 -13.68
CA PHE A 6 5.10 10.90 -12.96
C PHE A 6 3.62 10.54 -12.84
N VAL A 7 3.02 10.95 -11.76
CA VAL A 7 1.61 10.73 -11.42
C VAL A 7 0.89 12.07 -11.37
N LEU A 8 -0.28 12.15 -11.99
CA LEU A 8 -1.11 13.34 -11.98
C LEU A 8 -1.72 13.59 -10.59
N GLN A 9 -1.95 14.85 -10.26
CA GLN A 9 -2.54 15.22 -8.97
C GLN A 9 -3.91 14.57 -8.71
N SER A 10 -4.76 14.44 -9.72
CA SER A 10 -6.06 13.77 -9.60
C SER A 10 -5.94 12.29 -9.23
N GLU A 11 -4.88 11.65 -9.67
CA GLU A 11 -4.59 10.25 -9.34
C GLU A 11 -4.09 10.10 -7.90
N ILE A 12 -3.26 11.04 -7.43
CA ILE A 12 -2.86 11.08 -6.02
C ILE A 12 -4.08 11.24 -5.11
N GLU A 13 -4.99 12.13 -5.43
CA GLU A 13 -6.22 12.34 -4.67
C GLU A 13 -7.05 11.05 -4.60
N ARG A 14 -7.17 10.34 -5.72
CA ARG A 14 -7.86 9.05 -5.78
C ARG A 14 -7.17 7.98 -4.93
N LEU A 15 -5.83 7.90 -4.97
CA LEU A 15 -5.06 6.87 -4.26
C LEU A 15 -4.96 7.15 -2.75
N THR A 16 -4.79 8.39 -2.36
CA THR A 16 -4.49 8.78 -0.98
C THR A 16 -5.68 9.36 -0.23
N GLY A 17 -6.67 9.90 -0.94
CA GLY A 17 -7.75 10.70 -0.37
C GLY A 17 -7.30 12.10 0.11
N PHE A 18 -6.08 12.51 -0.23
CA PHE A 18 -5.56 13.83 0.14
C PHE A 18 -5.87 14.85 -0.95
N GLY A 19 -6.82 15.74 -0.69
CA GLY A 19 -7.20 16.79 -1.63
C GLY A 19 -6.09 17.82 -1.86
N VAL A 20 -6.20 18.54 -3.00
CA VAL A 20 -5.25 19.55 -3.49
C VAL A 20 -4.82 20.54 -2.42
N GLU A 21 -5.76 21.10 -1.66
CA GLU A 21 -5.50 22.10 -0.63
C GLU A 21 -4.67 21.54 0.54
N LYS A 22 -4.89 20.28 0.90
CA LYS A 22 -4.11 19.60 1.94
C LYS A 22 -2.67 19.42 1.51
N LEU A 23 -2.45 18.93 0.30
CA LEU A 23 -1.11 18.76 -0.28
C LEU A 23 -0.38 20.10 -0.44
N ARG A 24 -1.11 21.15 -0.86
CA ARG A 24 -0.56 22.51 -0.96
C ARG A 24 -0.10 23.04 0.41
N LYS A 25 -0.93 22.89 1.46
CA LYS A 25 -0.58 23.29 2.83
C LYS A 25 0.63 22.53 3.37
N TRP A 26 0.70 21.22 3.10
CA TRP A 26 1.84 20.41 3.51
C TRP A 26 3.14 20.84 2.82
N ARG A 27 3.07 21.12 1.51
CA ARG A 27 4.21 21.66 0.76
C ARG A 27 4.71 22.98 1.34
N GLN A 28 3.80 23.91 1.64
CA GLN A 28 4.16 25.20 2.23
C GLN A 28 4.79 25.05 3.61
N ARG A 29 4.31 24.13 4.42
CA ARG A 29 4.73 24.00 5.83
C ARG A 29 5.91 23.05 6.01
N PHE A 30 5.99 21.99 5.23
CA PHE A 30 6.95 20.89 5.41
C PHE A 30 7.86 20.67 4.19
N GLY A 31 7.65 21.40 3.10
CA GLY A 31 8.38 21.20 1.85
C GLY A 31 7.98 19.92 1.08
N PHE A 32 6.95 19.19 1.52
CA PHE A 32 6.52 17.93 0.94
C PHE A 32 4.98 17.88 0.77
N PRO A 33 4.47 17.26 -0.31
CA PRO A 33 5.18 16.66 -1.46
C PRO A 33 5.71 17.72 -2.43
N SER A 34 6.86 17.45 -3.05
CA SER A 34 7.36 18.26 -4.16
C SER A 34 6.51 18.00 -5.41
N ALA A 35 6.07 19.05 -6.07
CA ALA A 35 5.37 18.96 -7.34
C ALA A 35 6.22 19.58 -8.44
N GLU A 36 6.22 18.93 -9.58
CA GLU A 36 6.73 19.47 -10.84
C GLU A 36 5.55 19.89 -11.71
N HIS A 37 5.81 20.60 -12.79
CA HIS A 37 4.78 20.98 -13.75
C HIS A 37 5.00 20.20 -15.05
N GLY A 38 3.99 19.47 -15.45
CA GLY A 38 3.97 18.79 -16.73
C GLY A 38 3.93 19.78 -17.91
N VAL A 39 4.06 19.27 -19.11
CA VAL A 39 4.06 20.06 -20.36
C VAL A 39 2.77 20.87 -20.54
N ASP A 40 1.67 20.38 -19.95
CA ASP A 40 0.34 20.99 -19.93
C ASP A 40 0.11 21.95 -18.74
N GLY A 41 1.16 22.23 -17.95
CA GLY A 41 1.10 23.09 -16.77
C GLY A 41 0.44 22.45 -15.55
N ARG A 42 0.01 21.19 -15.61
CA ARG A 42 -0.57 20.48 -14.46
C ARG A 42 0.49 20.03 -13.48
N ALA A 43 0.15 20.03 -12.22
CA ALA A 43 1.02 19.48 -11.18
C ALA A 43 1.16 17.96 -11.35
N ILE A 44 2.41 17.50 -11.42
CA ILE A 44 2.80 16.10 -11.48
C ILE A 44 3.76 15.79 -10.32
N TYR A 45 3.78 14.55 -9.90
CA TYR A 45 4.54 14.10 -8.74
C TYR A 45 5.34 12.86 -9.09
N SER A 46 6.54 12.74 -8.53
CA SER A 46 7.35 11.54 -8.70
C SER A 46 6.66 10.33 -8.04
N ARG A 47 6.89 9.14 -8.57
CA ARG A 47 6.40 7.89 -7.98
C ARG A 47 6.82 7.74 -6.52
N GLU A 48 8.05 8.08 -6.20
CA GLU A 48 8.57 8.09 -4.84
C GLU A 48 7.75 8.98 -3.89
N SER A 49 7.34 10.18 -4.35
CA SER A 49 6.47 11.06 -3.57
C SER A 49 5.10 10.43 -3.31
N VAL A 50 4.57 9.70 -4.29
CA VAL A 50 3.29 8.98 -4.14
C VAL A 50 3.41 7.85 -3.12
N ASP A 51 4.46 7.04 -3.21
CA ASP A 51 4.70 5.92 -2.29
C ASP A 51 4.86 6.44 -0.84
N ARG A 52 5.60 7.52 -0.65
CA ARG A 52 5.71 8.19 0.66
C ARG A 52 4.36 8.72 1.16
N LEU A 53 3.53 9.29 0.30
CA LEU A 53 2.17 9.74 0.67
C LEU A 53 1.27 8.58 1.08
N LEU A 54 1.41 7.41 0.46
CA LEU A 54 0.67 6.20 0.85
C LEU A 54 1.09 5.70 2.25
N VAL A 55 2.38 5.69 2.55
CA VAL A 55 2.88 5.38 3.90
C VAL A 55 2.34 6.39 4.92
N ILE A 56 2.40 7.69 4.62
CA ILE A 56 1.85 8.75 5.48
C ILE A 56 0.36 8.53 5.73
N LYS A 57 -0.41 8.18 4.69
CA LYS A 57 -1.84 7.85 4.84
C LYS A 57 -2.06 6.74 5.86
N ARG A 58 -1.32 5.63 5.73
CA ARG A 58 -1.42 4.49 6.65
C ARG A 58 -1.07 4.87 8.10
N LEU A 59 -0.03 5.69 8.28
CA LEU A 59 0.34 6.17 9.61
C LEU A 59 -0.73 7.07 10.22
N ILE A 60 -1.37 7.94 9.43
CA ILE A 60 -2.49 8.77 9.89
C ILE A 60 -3.70 7.89 10.25
N GLU A 61 -4.02 6.89 9.45
CA GLU A 61 -5.08 5.90 9.74
C GLU A 61 -4.78 5.09 11.01
N ALA A 62 -3.50 4.85 11.31
CA ALA A 62 -3.04 4.24 12.56
C ALA A 62 -3.04 5.20 13.77
N GLY A 63 -3.45 6.47 13.59
CA GLY A 63 -3.62 7.44 14.67
C GLY A 63 -2.48 8.44 14.84
N PHE A 64 -1.46 8.44 13.98
CA PHE A 64 -0.38 9.42 14.04
C PHE A 64 -0.83 10.81 13.58
N ARG A 65 -0.27 11.83 14.18
CA ARG A 65 -0.59 13.22 13.83
C ARG A 65 -0.01 13.57 12.45
N PRO A 66 -0.81 14.10 11.52
CA PRO A 66 -0.34 14.43 10.16
C PRO A 66 0.92 15.30 10.15
N GLY A 67 1.01 16.30 11.04
CA GLY A 67 2.16 17.19 11.13
C GLY A 67 3.47 16.49 11.48
N GLN A 68 3.42 15.40 12.22
CA GLN A 68 4.58 14.60 12.59
C GLN A 68 5.04 13.75 11.38
N VAL A 69 4.15 12.93 10.85
CA VAL A 69 4.51 11.98 9.78
C VAL A 69 4.84 12.66 8.44
N VAL A 70 4.30 13.85 8.18
CA VAL A 70 4.66 14.61 6.97
C VAL A 70 6.04 15.27 7.11
N ALA A 71 6.41 15.69 8.33
CA ALA A 71 7.73 16.29 8.60
C ALA A 71 8.87 15.24 8.60
N ASN A 72 8.58 14.00 8.96
CA ASN A 72 9.55 12.91 8.97
C ASN A 72 10.10 12.63 7.57
N THR A 73 11.30 12.07 7.50
CA THR A 73 11.85 11.49 6.27
C THR A 73 11.09 10.23 5.85
N ALA A 74 11.32 9.76 4.62
CA ALA A 74 10.74 8.50 4.15
C ALA A 74 11.18 7.33 5.03
N ASP A 75 12.48 7.25 5.35
CA ASP A 75 13.05 6.17 6.16
C ASP A 75 12.52 6.15 7.60
N GLU A 76 12.32 7.32 8.22
CA GLU A 76 11.70 7.41 9.55
C GLU A 76 10.27 6.90 9.54
N ASN A 77 9.48 7.28 8.55
CA ASN A 77 8.12 6.79 8.40
C ASN A 77 8.06 5.28 8.11
N LEU A 78 8.99 4.75 7.31
CA LEU A 78 9.10 3.31 7.06
C LEU A 78 9.46 2.54 8.33
N LYS A 79 10.35 3.06 9.18
CA LYS A 79 10.66 2.45 10.49
C LYS A 79 9.44 2.42 11.40
N ILE A 80 8.75 3.56 11.57
CA ILE A 80 7.52 3.63 12.38
C ILE A 80 6.49 2.63 11.84
N PHE A 81 6.35 2.55 10.52
CA PHE A 81 5.42 1.64 9.88
C PHE A 81 5.79 0.17 10.10
N ALA A 82 7.08 -0.17 10.02
CA ALA A 82 7.59 -1.51 10.31
C ALA A 82 7.35 -1.90 11.78
N ASP A 83 7.62 -1.00 12.72
CA ASP A 83 7.38 -1.23 14.15
C ASP A 83 5.89 -1.43 14.47
N LEU A 84 5.00 -0.70 13.79
CA LEU A 84 3.56 -0.90 13.90
C LEU A 84 3.11 -2.26 13.36
N ASN A 85 3.68 -2.70 12.26
CA ASN A 85 3.35 -3.99 11.65
C ASN A 85 3.90 -5.15 12.50
N LEU A 86 5.09 -5.02 13.07
CA LEU A 86 5.63 -6.00 14.02
C LEU A 86 4.72 -6.14 15.26
N SER A 87 4.14 -5.04 15.75
CA SER A 87 3.20 -5.08 16.88
C SER A 87 1.79 -5.55 16.50
N LYS A 88 1.38 -5.43 15.25
CA LYS A 88 0.08 -5.93 14.74
C LYS A 88 0.15 -7.33 14.16
N SER A 89 1.31 -7.73 13.60
CA SER A 89 1.46 -9.02 12.93
C SER A 89 1.32 -10.22 13.84
N ASP A 90 1.52 -10.05 15.15
CA ASP A 90 1.35 -11.13 16.12
C ASP A 90 -0.11 -11.41 16.53
N VAL A 91 -1.05 -10.50 16.20
CA VAL A 91 -2.42 -10.61 16.73
C VAL A 91 -3.52 -10.72 15.65
N GLU A 92 -3.33 -10.29 14.42
CA GLU A 92 -4.46 -10.16 13.46
C GLU A 92 -4.26 -10.65 12.01
N ARG A 93 -3.12 -11.19 11.62
CA ARG A 93 -3.09 -11.95 10.36
C ARG A 93 -3.80 -13.28 10.62
N SER A 94 -5.01 -13.46 10.08
CA SER A 94 -5.64 -14.77 10.14
C SER A 94 -4.67 -15.81 9.54
N GLU A 95 -4.56 -17.00 10.14
CA GLU A 95 -3.76 -18.12 9.61
C GLU A 95 -3.96 -18.29 8.10
N SER A 96 -5.18 -18.01 7.64
CA SER A 96 -5.60 -18.00 6.25
C SER A 96 -4.83 -17.04 5.34
N THR A 97 -4.51 -15.83 5.78
CA THR A 97 -3.77 -14.84 4.98
C THR A 97 -2.28 -15.19 4.93
N ASN A 98 -1.73 -15.73 6.00
CA ASN A 98 -0.34 -16.19 6.06
C ASN A 98 -0.08 -17.35 5.08
N ASP A 99 -1.04 -18.27 4.90
CA ASP A 99 -0.93 -19.34 3.91
C ASP A 99 -0.75 -18.77 2.50
N PHE A 100 -1.55 -17.77 2.13
CA PHE A 100 -1.45 -17.11 0.82
C PHE A 100 -0.12 -16.38 0.63
N ILE A 101 0.36 -15.65 1.64
CA ILE A 101 1.64 -14.92 1.59
C ILE A 101 2.80 -15.91 1.47
N SER A 102 2.75 -17.04 2.18
CA SER A 102 3.75 -18.10 2.08
C SER A 102 3.84 -18.68 0.65
N LEU A 103 2.70 -18.93 0.02
CA LEU A 103 2.65 -19.41 -1.36
C LEU A 103 3.17 -18.39 -2.37
N LEU A 104 2.90 -17.10 -2.14
CA LEU A 104 3.46 -16.03 -2.97
C LEU A 104 4.99 -15.99 -2.87
N LYS A 105 5.56 -16.08 -1.67
CA LYS A 105 7.01 -16.13 -1.45
C LYS A 105 7.67 -17.30 -2.18
N GLN A 106 6.99 -18.44 -2.25
CA GLN A 106 7.44 -19.62 -2.95
C GLN A 106 7.20 -19.53 -4.47
N SER A 107 6.56 -18.44 -4.96
CA SER A 107 6.14 -18.29 -6.35
C SER A 107 5.26 -19.44 -6.86
N ASP A 108 4.54 -20.12 -5.94
CA ASP A 108 3.66 -21.24 -6.27
C ASP A 108 2.26 -20.74 -6.66
N SER A 109 2.15 -20.28 -7.90
CA SER A 109 0.89 -19.75 -8.47
C SER A 109 -0.23 -20.78 -8.51
N GLU A 110 0.09 -22.05 -8.72
CA GLU A 110 -0.93 -23.10 -8.83
C GLU A 110 -1.52 -23.45 -7.46
N ALA A 111 -0.68 -23.58 -6.44
CA ALA A 111 -1.16 -23.77 -5.07
C ALA A 111 -1.95 -22.56 -4.57
N PHE A 112 -1.52 -21.33 -4.91
CA PHE A 112 -2.25 -20.10 -4.60
C PHE A 112 -3.66 -20.11 -5.20
N LYS A 113 -3.79 -20.38 -6.50
CA LYS A 113 -5.09 -20.48 -7.19
C LYS A 113 -5.95 -21.61 -6.64
N ALA A 114 -5.34 -22.75 -6.32
CA ALA A 114 -6.05 -23.89 -5.73
C ALA A 114 -6.65 -23.52 -4.36
N LEU A 115 -5.88 -22.80 -3.53
CA LEU A 115 -6.35 -22.30 -2.23
C LEU A 115 -7.48 -21.29 -2.39
N LEU A 116 -7.39 -20.35 -3.33
CA LEU A 116 -8.49 -19.41 -3.66
C LEU A 116 -9.77 -20.17 -4.08
N ARG A 117 -9.67 -21.12 -5.00
CA ARG A 117 -10.81 -21.93 -5.43
C ARG A 117 -11.44 -22.71 -4.29
N LYS A 118 -10.62 -23.29 -3.40
CA LYS A 118 -11.08 -24.00 -2.20
C LYS A 118 -11.84 -23.09 -1.25
N ARG A 119 -11.38 -21.85 -1.03
CA ARG A 119 -12.08 -20.86 -0.20
C ARG A 119 -13.38 -20.41 -0.88
N ARG A 120 -13.31 -20.08 -2.17
CA ARG A 120 -14.48 -19.67 -2.96
C ARG A 120 -15.62 -20.70 -2.96
N ALA A 121 -15.29 -21.98 -3.01
CA ALA A 121 -16.26 -23.07 -3.01
C ALA A 121 -17.05 -23.22 -1.68
N LYS A 122 -16.53 -22.65 -0.60
CA LYS A 122 -17.12 -22.75 0.75
C LYS A 122 -17.84 -21.49 1.24
N GLN A 123 -17.85 -20.45 0.44
CA GLN A 123 -18.33 -19.12 0.83
C GLN A 123 -19.33 -18.57 -0.19
N THR A 124 -20.27 -17.73 0.27
CA THR A 124 -21.04 -16.91 -0.67
C THR A 124 -20.11 -15.90 -1.36
N MET A 125 -20.56 -15.26 -2.45
CA MET A 125 -19.73 -14.24 -3.12
C MET A 125 -19.39 -13.09 -2.18
N LEU A 126 -20.33 -12.64 -1.38
CA LEU A 126 -20.13 -11.54 -0.44
C LEU A 126 -19.13 -11.94 0.65
N ASP A 127 -19.32 -13.11 1.27
CA ASP A 127 -18.38 -13.61 2.29
C ASP A 127 -16.98 -13.81 1.72
N PHE A 128 -16.86 -14.33 0.50
CA PHE A 128 -15.56 -14.52 -0.15
C PHE A 128 -14.83 -13.18 -0.34
N VAL A 129 -15.53 -12.14 -0.80
CA VAL A 129 -14.94 -10.81 -0.94
C VAL A 129 -14.56 -10.24 0.43
N GLN A 130 -15.44 -10.30 1.42
CA GLN A 130 -15.20 -9.65 2.72
C GLN A 130 -14.23 -10.42 3.62
N GLN A 131 -14.28 -11.75 3.62
CA GLN A 131 -13.52 -12.58 4.56
C GLN A 131 -12.25 -13.21 3.95
N THR A 132 -12.12 -13.20 2.62
CA THR A 132 -10.96 -13.75 1.94
C THR A 132 -10.23 -12.70 1.13
N ILE A 133 -10.87 -12.06 0.14
CA ILE A 133 -10.18 -11.15 -0.79
C ILE A 133 -9.74 -9.88 -0.09
N ALA A 134 -10.62 -9.19 0.64
CA ALA A 134 -10.27 -7.94 1.28
C ALA A 134 -9.15 -8.09 2.33
N PRO A 135 -9.18 -9.04 3.26
CA PRO A 135 -8.06 -9.29 4.17
C PRO A 135 -6.78 -9.72 3.46
N LEU A 136 -6.88 -10.51 2.39
CA LEU A 136 -5.73 -10.93 1.59
C LEU A 136 -5.04 -9.73 0.93
N MET A 137 -5.80 -8.83 0.31
CA MET A 137 -5.24 -7.63 -0.33
C MET A 137 -4.56 -6.71 0.69
N VAL A 138 -5.13 -6.55 1.88
CA VAL A 138 -4.50 -5.80 2.98
C VAL A 138 -3.19 -6.49 3.41
N GLY A 139 -3.23 -7.81 3.65
CA GLY A 139 -2.06 -8.56 4.08
C GLY A 139 -0.91 -8.56 3.07
N ILE A 140 -1.22 -8.61 1.75
CA ILE A 140 -0.22 -8.49 0.68
C ILE A 140 0.38 -7.08 0.66
N GLY A 141 -0.44 -6.05 0.79
CA GLY A 141 0.06 -4.68 0.89
C GLY A 141 0.98 -4.48 2.10
N ASP A 142 0.63 -5.04 3.24
CA ASP A 142 1.45 -4.99 4.46
C ASP A 142 2.76 -5.80 4.31
N ALA A 143 2.71 -6.99 3.69
CA ALA A 143 3.88 -7.81 3.42
C ALA A 143 4.84 -7.15 2.42
N TRP A 144 4.32 -6.44 1.41
CA TRP A 144 5.14 -5.66 0.49
C TRP A 144 5.79 -4.47 1.20
N LEU A 145 5.05 -3.72 1.99
CA LEU A 145 5.57 -2.55 2.72
C LEU A 145 6.62 -2.93 3.77
N SER A 146 6.49 -4.10 4.39
CA SER A 146 7.50 -4.64 5.33
C SER A 146 8.72 -5.26 4.63
N GLY A 147 8.72 -5.34 3.29
CA GLY A 147 9.79 -6.00 2.52
C GLY A 147 9.75 -7.53 2.62
N GLU A 148 8.66 -8.10 3.11
CA GLU A 148 8.46 -9.54 3.20
C GLU A 148 8.24 -10.19 1.83
N ILE A 149 7.61 -9.44 0.92
CA ILE A 149 7.46 -9.78 -0.51
C ILE A 149 7.88 -8.57 -1.35
N ASP A 150 8.32 -8.82 -2.58
CA ASP A 150 8.70 -7.78 -3.53
C ASP A 150 7.54 -7.40 -4.49
N VAL A 151 7.76 -6.39 -5.31
CA VAL A 151 6.78 -5.89 -6.29
C VAL A 151 6.33 -6.97 -7.28
N TYR A 152 7.23 -7.91 -7.62
CA TYR A 152 6.90 -9.01 -8.52
C TYR A 152 5.79 -9.91 -7.94
N HIS A 153 5.88 -10.24 -6.65
CA HIS A 153 4.90 -11.05 -5.96
C HIS A 153 3.54 -10.34 -5.83
N GLU A 154 3.54 -9.03 -5.61
CA GLU A 154 2.31 -8.22 -5.58
C GLU A 154 1.62 -8.24 -6.96
N HIS A 155 2.36 -8.00 -8.04
CA HIS A 155 1.82 -8.05 -9.40
C HIS A 155 1.33 -9.46 -9.77
N LEU A 156 2.05 -10.51 -9.38
CA LEU A 156 1.65 -11.89 -9.58
C LEU A 156 0.29 -12.14 -8.91
N CYS A 157 0.12 -11.71 -7.66
CA CYS A 157 -1.15 -11.86 -6.94
C CYS A 157 -2.29 -11.10 -7.62
N SER A 158 -2.09 -9.84 -7.98
CA SER A 158 -3.09 -9.00 -8.65
C SER A 158 -3.58 -9.60 -9.96
N SER A 159 -2.73 -10.40 -10.64
CA SER A 159 -3.09 -11.12 -11.87
C SER A 159 -3.88 -12.41 -11.65
N MET A 160 -3.93 -12.92 -10.41
CA MET A 160 -4.55 -14.21 -10.04
C MET A 160 -5.91 -14.06 -9.36
N ILE A 161 -6.28 -12.85 -8.93
CA ILE A 161 -7.54 -12.50 -8.26
C ILE A 161 -8.53 -11.92 -9.27
#